data_5f69c517e4678d12bd2b80d7bce2add5
#
_entry.id   5f69c517e4678d12bd2b80d7bce2add5
#
_cell.length_a   1.000
_cell.length_b   1.000
_cell.length_c   1.000
_cell.angle_alpha   90.00
_cell.angle_beta   90.00
_cell.angle_gamma   90.00
#
_symmetry.space_group_name_H-M   'P 1'
#
loop_
_entity.id
_entity.type
_entity.pdbx_description
1 polymer ?
#
loop_
_entity_poly.entity_id
_entity_poly.type
_entity_poly.pdbx_seq_one_letter_code
_entity_poly.pdbx_strand_id
1 'polypeptide(L)'
;TVEFSNAVRKVLSLVDLNETTILVTADHSSALAFSGYPTRGMPVLGSLSYPEFSFSGGSRFQAGHLESKDKDRNRIAVSTEDDLAKHAGEDVPAYATGYKGDLIKGVMEQDQLFSVIIESLEL
;
A
#
# COMPACT_ATOMS: atom_id res chain seq x y z
N THR A 1 -8.25 2.49 4.49
CA THR A 1 -8.10 1.48 3.41
C THR A 1 -9.46 1.02 2.90
N VAL A 2 -10.40 0.59 3.76
CA VAL A 2 -11.74 0.11 3.34
C VAL A 2 -12.50 1.20 2.57
N GLU A 3 -12.56 2.43 3.10
CA GLU A 3 -13.25 3.55 2.46
C GLU A 3 -12.62 3.91 1.10
N PHE A 4 -11.31 3.85 0.99
CA PHE A 4 -10.63 4.05 -0.29
C PHE A 4 -11.01 2.96 -1.31
N SER A 5 -11.04 1.71 -0.90
CA SER A 5 -11.51 0.59 -1.75
C SER A 5 -12.97 0.78 -2.17
N ASN A 6 -13.83 1.26 -1.27
CA ASN A 6 -15.24 1.57 -1.58
C ASN A 6 -15.35 2.72 -2.59
N ALA A 7 -14.51 3.76 -2.46
CA ALA A 7 -14.46 4.87 -3.42
C ALA A 7 -14.08 4.38 -4.83
N VAL A 8 -13.03 3.56 -4.93
CA VAL A 8 -12.62 2.95 -6.22
C VAL A 8 -13.76 2.12 -6.81
N ARG A 9 -14.39 1.27 -6.01
CA ARG A 9 -15.54 0.48 -6.47
C ARG A 9 -16.69 1.35 -6.96
N LYS A 10 -16.94 2.48 -6.28
CA LYS A 10 -17.97 3.42 -6.69
C LYS A 10 -17.64 4.06 -8.05
N VAL A 11 -16.41 4.51 -8.25
CA VAL A 11 -15.97 5.07 -9.56
C VAL A 11 -16.16 4.04 -10.66
N LEU A 12 -15.72 2.80 -10.47
CA LEU A 12 -15.88 1.70 -11.43
C LEU A 12 -17.35 1.47 -11.84
N SER A 13 -18.31 1.78 -10.97
CA SER A 13 -19.73 1.64 -11.26
C SER A 13 -20.36 2.84 -11.99
N LEU A 14 -19.63 3.94 -12.15
CA LEU A 14 -20.14 5.21 -12.68
C LEU A 14 -19.59 5.56 -14.05
N VAL A 15 -18.45 4.98 -14.44
CA VAL A 15 -17.72 5.36 -15.66
C VAL A 15 -17.81 4.30 -16.75
N ASP A 16 -17.70 4.73 -18.00
CA ASP A 16 -17.43 3.81 -19.11
C ASP A 16 -15.94 3.56 -19.23
N LEU A 17 -15.53 2.32 -19.01
CA LEU A 17 -14.14 1.91 -19.08
C LEU A 17 -13.57 1.89 -20.51
N ASN A 18 -14.40 2.01 -21.54
CA ASN A 18 -13.91 2.18 -22.91
C ASN A 18 -13.42 3.61 -23.20
N GLU A 19 -13.83 4.57 -22.38
CA GLU A 19 -13.51 6.00 -22.55
C GLU A 19 -12.79 6.59 -21.34
N THR A 20 -12.66 5.83 -20.25
CA THR A 20 -12.10 6.33 -18.98
C THR A 20 -10.93 5.47 -18.53
N THR A 21 -9.80 6.11 -18.24
CA THR A 21 -8.68 5.50 -17.54
C THR A 21 -8.84 5.71 -16.05
N ILE A 22 -8.76 4.64 -15.27
CA ILE A 22 -8.69 4.73 -13.80
C ILE A 22 -7.27 4.32 -13.40
N LEU A 23 -6.58 5.23 -12.72
CA LEU A 23 -5.27 5.00 -12.13
C LEU A 23 -5.36 5.18 -10.62
N VAL A 24 -4.87 4.20 -9.88
CA VAL A 24 -4.85 4.19 -8.40
C VAL A 24 -3.43 3.91 -7.94
N THR A 25 -2.88 4.81 -7.17
CA THR A 25 -1.54 4.66 -6.58
C THR A 25 -1.48 5.38 -5.23
N ALA A 26 -0.33 5.39 -4.59
CA ALA A 26 -0.04 6.17 -3.40
C ALA A 26 1.01 7.24 -3.72
N ASP A 27 1.04 8.31 -2.95
CA ASP A 27 1.99 9.42 -3.05
C ASP A 27 3.38 9.02 -2.50
N HIS A 28 3.42 8.11 -1.52
CA HIS A 28 4.64 7.57 -0.92
C HIS A 28 4.34 6.30 -0.13
N SER A 29 5.38 5.58 0.27
CA SER A 29 5.31 4.50 1.24
C SER A 29 5.27 5.04 2.68
N SER A 30 4.95 4.16 3.62
CA SER A 30 5.00 4.41 5.06
C SER A 30 5.94 3.43 5.75
N ALA A 31 7.08 3.14 5.14
CA ALA A 31 8.10 2.21 5.65
C ALA A 31 7.54 0.79 5.93
N LEU A 32 6.72 0.28 5.02
CA LEU A 32 6.19 -1.08 5.08
C LEU A 32 7.32 -2.09 4.91
N ALA A 33 7.45 -3.00 5.86
CA ALA A 33 8.40 -4.12 5.81
C ALA A 33 7.68 -5.46 5.82
N PHE A 34 8.21 -6.41 5.03
CA PHE A 34 7.79 -7.81 5.02
C PHE A 34 8.94 -8.65 5.59
N SER A 35 8.68 -9.38 6.66
CA SER A 35 9.70 -10.18 7.34
C SER A 35 9.31 -11.66 7.32
N GLY A 36 10.16 -12.50 6.67
CA GLY A 36 9.97 -13.94 6.63
C GLY A 36 8.89 -14.41 5.65
N TYR A 37 8.43 -15.62 5.87
CA TYR A 37 7.45 -16.34 5.03
C TYR A 37 6.33 -16.90 5.91
N PRO A 38 5.38 -16.07 6.31
CA PRO A 38 4.29 -16.51 7.18
C PRO A 38 3.42 -17.56 6.52
N THR A 39 2.94 -18.52 7.31
CA THR A 39 1.93 -19.44 6.85
C THR A 39 0.62 -18.68 6.62
N ARG A 40 0.03 -18.83 5.43
CA ARG A 40 -1.23 -18.16 5.09
C ARG A 40 -2.32 -18.47 6.12
N GLY A 41 -2.99 -17.44 6.60
CA GLY A 41 -4.06 -17.54 7.60
C GLY A 41 -3.58 -17.47 9.05
N MET A 42 -2.28 -17.37 9.28
CA MET A 42 -1.77 -17.08 10.62
C MET A 42 -1.96 -15.60 10.98
N PRO A 43 -2.13 -15.28 12.28
CA PRO A 43 -2.19 -13.89 12.71
C PRO A 43 -0.92 -13.15 12.34
N VAL A 44 -1.04 -11.94 11.80
CA VAL A 44 0.09 -11.07 11.40
C VAL A 44 1.05 -10.81 12.57
N LEU A 45 0.53 -10.73 13.78
CA LEU A 45 1.28 -10.53 15.01
C LEU A 45 1.46 -11.83 15.81
N GLY A 46 1.49 -12.99 15.17
CA GLY A 46 1.51 -14.30 15.82
C GLY A 46 2.37 -14.42 17.07
N SER A 47 2.62 -15.62 17.55
CA SER A 47 3.47 -15.89 18.74
C SER A 47 4.97 -15.70 18.49
N LEU A 48 5.36 -15.16 17.34
CA LEU A 48 6.73 -14.92 16.95
C LEU A 48 7.27 -13.63 17.56
N SER A 49 8.55 -13.64 17.88
CA SER A 49 9.27 -12.47 18.41
C SER A 49 9.39 -11.33 17.40
N TYR A 50 8.98 -11.56 16.14
CA TYR A 50 9.07 -10.60 15.05
C TYR A 50 7.73 -10.51 14.33
N PRO A 51 7.19 -9.29 14.09
CA PRO A 51 6.03 -9.12 13.24
C PRO A 51 6.41 -9.41 11.78
N GLU A 52 5.54 -10.11 11.07
CA GLU A 52 5.72 -10.44 9.65
C GLU A 52 5.47 -9.23 8.75
N PHE A 53 4.60 -8.34 9.21
CA PHE A 53 4.37 -7.01 8.62
C PHE A 53 4.65 -5.96 9.67
N SER A 54 5.42 -4.95 9.31
CA SER A 54 5.65 -3.81 10.17
C SER A 54 5.72 -2.52 9.38
N PHE A 55 5.39 -1.42 10.04
CA PHE A 55 5.71 -0.08 9.58
C PHE A 55 6.80 0.46 10.47
N SER A 56 7.92 0.86 9.89
CA SER A 56 9.06 1.40 10.61
C SER A 56 9.02 2.92 10.62
N GLY A 57 9.29 3.52 11.75
CA GLY A 57 9.43 4.99 11.90
C GLY A 57 10.86 5.48 11.76
N GLY A 58 11.79 4.64 11.34
CA GLY A 58 13.21 4.97 11.24
C GLY A 58 14.11 3.92 11.86
N SER A 59 15.36 4.25 12.15
CA SER A 59 16.46 3.33 12.44
C SER A 59 16.38 2.52 13.74
N ARG A 60 15.30 2.55 14.49
CA ARG A 60 15.16 1.80 15.75
C ARG A 60 13.94 0.90 15.74
N PHE A 61 14.14 -0.33 15.31
CA PHE A 61 13.24 -1.43 15.63
C PHE A 61 13.44 -1.81 17.11
N GLN A 62 12.50 -1.48 17.98
CA GLN A 62 12.46 -2.01 19.34
C GLN A 62 11.39 -3.09 19.43
N ALA A 63 11.82 -4.35 19.35
CA ALA A 63 10.95 -5.52 19.51
C ALA A 63 10.26 -5.61 20.90
N GLY A 64 10.59 -4.73 21.84
CA GLY A 64 10.17 -4.81 23.24
C GLY A 64 8.83 -4.15 23.60
N HIS A 65 8.21 -3.38 22.71
CA HIS A 65 6.99 -2.64 23.01
C HIS A 65 5.69 -3.23 22.44
N LEU A 66 5.72 -4.45 21.95
CA LEU A 66 4.51 -5.16 21.50
C LEU A 66 3.73 -5.81 22.65
N GLU A 67 3.70 -5.21 23.82
CA GLU A 67 2.69 -5.53 24.82
C GLU A 67 1.34 -4.90 24.38
N SER A 68 0.82 -5.38 23.28
CA SER A 68 -0.55 -5.09 22.92
C SER A 68 -1.47 -5.83 23.89
N LYS A 69 -1.99 -5.11 24.88
CA LYS A 69 -3.14 -5.54 25.69
C LYS A 69 -4.43 -5.58 24.84
N ASP A 70 -4.33 -5.24 23.59
CA ASP A 70 -5.43 -5.17 22.65
C ASP A 70 -5.67 -6.54 22.04
N LYS A 71 -6.86 -7.09 22.23
CA LYS A 71 -7.29 -8.41 21.75
C LYS A 71 -7.51 -8.44 20.24
N ASP A 72 -7.31 -7.33 19.54
CA ASP A 72 -7.46 -7.22 18.10
C ASP A 72 -6.15 -7.62 17.39
N ARG A 73 -5.98 -8.92 17.21
CA ARG A 73 -4.78 -9.55 16.61
C ARG A 73 -4.57 -9.21 15.13
N ASN A 74 -5.42 -8.38 14.55
CA ASN A 74 -5.34 -7.98 13.14
C ASN A 74 -4.67 -6.63 12.94
N ARG A 75 -4.11 -6.02 13.96
CA ARG A 75 -3.40 -4.75 13.86
C ARG A 75 -1.97 -4.96 13.40
N ILE A 76 -1.58 -4.17 12.42
CA ILE A 76 -0.18 -4.08 11.96
C ILE A 76 0.64 -3.41 13.05
N ALA A 77 1.78 -4.02 13.41
CA ALA A 77 2.68 -3.43 14.39
C ALA A 77 3.38 -2.21 13.81
N VAL A 78 3.29 -1.10 14.51
CA VAL A 78 4.05 0.12 14.20
C VAL A 78 5.20 0.21 15.19
N SER A 79 6.42 0.11 14.72
CA SER A 79 7.61 0.23 15.57
C SER A 79 8.20 1.63 15.47
N THR A 80 7.65 2.59 16.21
CA THR A 80 8.18 3.94 16.27
C THR A 80 8.15 4.46 17.70
N GLU A 81 9.07 5.32 18.05
CA GLU A 81 8.93 6.17 19.25
C GLU A 81 7.79 7.18 19.08
N ASP A 82 7.40 7.43 17.84
CA ASP A 82 6.24 8.21 17.45
C ASP A 82 5.07 7.25 17.16
N ASP A 83 3.88 7.60 17.51
CA ASP A 83 2.65 6.82 17.28
C ASP A 83 2.26 6.69 15.79
N LEU A 84 3.07 7.25 14.89
CA LEU A 84 2.81 7.33 13.45
C LEU A 84 3.94 6.73 12.64
N ALA A 85 3.60 5.96 11.61
CA ALA A 85 4.54 5.55 10.57
C ALA A 85 5.07 6.77 9.80
N LYS A 86 6.37 6.76 9.50
CA LYS A 86 7.01 7.84 8.73
C LYS A 86 6.77 7.63 7.23
N HIS A 87 6.80 8.73 6.48
CA HIS A 87 6.90 8.67 5.03
C HIS A 87 8.24 8.03 4.64
N ALA A 88 8.23 7.20 3.62
CA ALA A 88 9.41 6.46 3.20
C ALA A 88 9.43 6.30 1.67
N GLY A 89 10.57 5.90 1.14
CA GLY A 89 10.86 5.90 -0.29
C GLY A 89 10.78 4.52 -0.95
N GLU A 90 10.13 3.55 -0.31
CA GLU A 90 9.90 2.27 -0.96
C GLU A 90 8.89 2.42 -2.10
N ASP A 91 9.00 1.53 -3.07
CA ASP A 91 8.04 1.45 -4.17
C ASP A 91 6.62 1.30 -3.65
N VAL A 92 5.68 1.95 -4.32
CA VAL A 92 4.25 1.84 -4.04
C VAL A 92 3.54 1.15 -5.19
N PRO A 93 2.46 0.39 -4.93
CA PRO A 93 1.72 -0.25 -5.99
C PRO A 93 0.96 0.77 -6.84
N ALA A 94 0.95 0.56 -8.15
CA ALA A 94 0.10 1.27 -9.08
C ALA A 94 -0.85 0.27 -9.76
N TYR A 95 -2.12 0.61 -9.81
CA TYR A 95 -3.16 -0.18 -10.46
C TYR A 95 -3.86 0.66 -11.50
N ALA A 96 -4.11 0.10 -12.67
CA ALA A 96 -4.90 0.78 -13.69
C ALA A 96 -5.89 -0.16 -14.35
N THR A 97 -6.96 0.42 -14.85
CA THR A 97 -7.96 -0.25 -15.67
C THR A 97 -8.68 0.75 -16.57
N GLY A 98 -9.39 0.24 -17.56
CA GLY A 98 -10.11 1.05 -18.53
C GLY A 98 -9.25 1.46 -19.72
N TYR A 99 -9.65 2.55 -20.39
CA TYR A 99 -8.98 3.02 -21.61
C TYR A 99 -7.49 3.25 -21.39
N LYS A 100 -6.65 2.61 -22.18
CA LYS A 100 -5.17 2.65 -22.05
C LYS A 100 -4.61 2.27 -20.65
N GLY A 101 -5.39 1.61 -19.79
CA GLY A 101 -4.93 1.18 -18.47
C GLY A 101 -3.79 0.17 -18.53
N ASP A 102 -3.60 -0.53 -19.65
CA ASP A 102 -2.52 -1.48 -19.92
C ASP A 102 -1.14 -0.82 -20.11
N LEU A 103 -1.08 0.50 -20.21
CA LEU A 103 0.17 1.26 -20.19
C LEU A 103 0.86 1.21 -18.83
N ILE A 104 0.12 0.98 -17.73
CA ILE A 104 0.68 0.75 -16.39
C ILE A 104 1.06 -0.72 -16.27
N LYS A 105 2.36 -1.01 -16.25
CA LYS A 105 2.87 -2.38 -16.19
C LYS A 105 4.28 -2.44 -15.65
N GLY A 106 4.61 -3.55 -14.98
CA GLY A 106 5.95 -3.80 -14.44
C GLY A 106 6.33 -2.80 -13.36
N VAL A 107 7.60 -2.46 -13.28
CA VAL A 107 8.14 -1.40 -12.44
C VAL A 107 8.35 -0.16 -13.30
N MET A 108 7.89 0.97 -12.83
CA MET A 108 7.91 2.24 -13.56
C MET A 108 8.48 3.34 -12.66
N GLU A 109 9.24 4.25 -13.25
CA GLU A 109 9.61 5.51 -12.57
C GLU A 109 8.38 6.42 -12.46
N GLN A 110 8.30 7.21 -11.38
CA GLN A 110 7.10 8.03 -11.13
C GLN A 110 6.81 9.05 -12.22
N ASP A 111 7.82 9.57 -12.91
CA ASP A 111 7.68 10.53 -14.01
C ASP A 111 7.05 9.91 -15.26
N GLN A 112 7.18 8.58 -15.44
CA GLN A 112 6.53 7.86 -16.54
C GLN A 112 5.00 7.88 -16.42
N LEU A 113 4.45 8.05 -15.21
CA LEU A 113 3.00 8.22 -15.03
C LEU A 113 2.48 9.46 -15.75
N PHE A 114 3.29 10.52 -15.85
CA PHE A 114 2.92 11.70 -16.63
C PHE A 114 2.71 11.35 -18.10
N SER A 115 3.62 10.57 -18.69
CA SER A 115 3.49 10.12 -20.08
C SER A 115 2.25 9.28 -20.32
N VAL A 116 1.91 8.39 -19.37
CA VAL A 116 0.68 7.59 -19.43
C VAL A 116 -0.57 8.48 -19.40
N ILE A 117 -0.57 9.51 -18.53
CA ILE A 117 -1.69 10.46 -18.44
C ILE A 117 -1.85 11.24 -19.74
N ILE A 118 -0.77 11.79 -20.30
CA ILE A 118 -0.78 12.53 -21.56
C ILE A 118 -1.31 11.65 -22.70
N GLU A 119 -0.81 10.42 -22.79
CA GLU A 119 -1.25 9.48 -23.83
C GLU A 119 -2.72 9.08 -23.64
N SER A 120 -3.19 8.92 -22.41
CA SER A 120 -4.59 8.59 -22.10
C SER A 120 -5.53 9.74 -22.42
N LEU A 121 -5.07 10.97 -22.36
CA LEU A 121 -5.83 12.18 -22.72
C LEU A 121 -5.70 12.57 -24.19
N GLU A 122 -4.88 11.84 -24.97
CA GLU A 122 -4.61 12.12 -26.39
C GLU A 122 -4.07 13.54 -26.66
N LEU A 123 -3.22 14.03 -25.71
CA LEU A 123 -2.59 15.35 -25.76
C LEU A 123 -1.18 15.30 -26.38
#